data_da40f503e24a392973a44cffa3bcbfed
#
_entry.id   da40f503e24a392973a44cffa3bcbfed
#
_cell.length_a   1.000
_cell.length_b   1.000
_cell.length_c   1.000
_cell.angle_alpha   90.00
_cell.angle_beta   90.00
_cell.angle_gamma   90.00
#
_symmetry.space_group_name_H-M   'P 1'
#
loop_
_entity.id
_entity.type
_entity.pdbx_description
1 polymer ?
#
loop_
_entity_poly.entity_id
_entity_poly.type
_entity_poly.pdbx_seq_one_letter_code
_entity_poly.pdbx_strand_id
1 'polypeptide(L)'
;MLRAMTPARRALLADLSLKGGDKEHALTLAGVTLLADPAGALYWPEERLLIAADLHLEKGSSFAARGVLLPPYDTATTLSRLARLIARYAPRAVIALGDSFHDGGGPARMGDVDRATLQALQRGRDWIWIAGNHDPDPARDIGGGFADRLAVGSLTFCHRPSERGEGEIAGHLHPLACIARRGRAVRRRCFACDGRRAVLPAFGAFAGGLNVRDRAIVSLFGALSFTAYLLGTGRLYAVPAARCLAD
;
A
#
# COMPACT_ATOMS: atom_id res chain seq x y z
N MET A 1 -26.87 1.53 12.08
CA MET A 1 -27.31 0.15 11.82
C MET A 1 -26.24 -0.54 10.98
N LEU A 2 -25.41 -1.39 11.56
CA LEU A 2 -24.43 -2.19 10.82
C LEU A 2 -25.22 -3.17 9.93
N ARG A 3 -25.10 -3.02 8.60
CA ARG A 3 -25.60 -4.05 7.67
C ARG A 3 -24.82 -5.33 7.93
N ALA A 4 -25.51 -6.36 8.39
CA ALA A 4 -24.94 -7.69 8.57
C ALA A 4 -24.34 -8.17 7.24
N MET A 5 -23.12 -8.70 7.29
CA MET A 5 -22.46 -9.30 6.12
C MET A 5 -23.35 -10.39 5.53
N THR A 6 -23.60 -10.34 4.22
CA THR A 6 -24.35 -11.38 3.52
C THR A 6 -23.62 -12.72 3.56
N PRO A 7 -24.33 -13.87 3.51
CA PRO A 7 -23.69 -15.20 3.48
C PRO A 7 -22.68 -15.35 2.34
N ALA A 8 -22.98 -14.82 1.16
CA ALA A 8 -22.05 -14.81 0.00
C ALA A 8 -20.75 -14.04 0.31
N ARG A 9 -20.84 -12.95 1.05
CA ARG A 9 -19.69 -12.13 1.46
C ARG A 9 -18.82 -12.87 2.49
N ARG A 10 -19.44 -13.61 3.43
CA ARG A 10 -18.71 -14.50 4.36
C ARG A 10 -18.02 -15.64 3.64
N ALA A 11 -18.70 -16.26 2.66
CA ALA A 11 -18.14 -17.34 1.86
C ALA A 11 -16.94 -16.89 1.02
N LEU A 12 -17.01 -15.69 0.38
CA LEU A 12 -15.90 -15.12 -0.40
C LEU A 12 -14.66 -14.85 0.48
N LEU A 13 -14.87 -14.28 1.67
CA LEU A 13 -13.79 -14.01 2.63
C LEU A 13 -13.19 -15.32 3.18
N ALA A 14 -14.00 -16.35 3.41
CA ALA A 14 -13.55 -17.67 3.84
C ALA A 14 -12.74 -18.37 2.74
N ASP A 15 -13.19 -18.32 1.47
CA ASP A 15 -12.51 -18.93 0.33
C ASP A 15 -11.15 -18.29 0.05
N LEU A 16 -11.05 -16.96 0.17
CA LEU A 16 -9.77 -16.24 0.06
C LEU A 16 -8.79 -16.62 1.19
N SER A 17 -9.31 -16.80 2.42
CA SER A 17 -8.48 -17.19 3.58
C SER A 17 -7.93 -18.63 3.48
N LEU A 18 -8.56 -19.50 2.68
CA LEU A 18 -8.14 -20.90 2.53
C LEU A 18 -7.08 -21.12 1.44
N LYS A 19 -6.82 -20.14 0.57
CA LYS A 19 -5.93 -20.29 -0.60
C LYS A 19 -4.46 -19.96 -0.36
N GLY A 20 -4.06 -19.55 0.84
CA GLY A 20 -2.67 -19.24 1.12
C GLY A 20 -2.32 -19.27 2.61
N GLY A 21 -1.11 -19.66 2.96
CA GLY A 21 -0.59 -19.67 4.32
C GLY A 21 -0.52 -18.32 5.03
N ASP A 22 -0.76 -17.21 4.30
CA ASP A 22 -0.81 -15.85 4.81
C ASP A 22 -2.25 -15.49 5.20
N LYS A 23 -2.44 -15.00 6.43
CA LYS A 23 -3.76 -14.57 6.93
C LYS A 23 -3.92 -13.07 6.76
N GLU A 24 -4.84 -12.69 5.88
CA GLU A 24 -5.27 -11.30 5.73
C GLU A 24 -6.00 -10.83 6.98
N HIS A 25 -6.07 -9.52 7.14
CA HIS A 25 -6.86 -8.87 8.17
C HIS A 25 -7.96 -8.01 7.53
N ALA A 26 -9.21 -8.26 7.92
CA ALA A 26 -10.32 -7.44 7.44
C ALA A 26 -10.29 -6.06 8.13
N LEU A 27 -10.16 -5.00 7.34
CA LEU A 27 -10.30 -3.61 7.77
C LEU A 27 -11.65 -3.08 7.32
N THR A 28 -12.35 -2.38 8.20
CA THR A 28 -13.57 -1.64 7.80
C THR A 28 -13.23 -0.15 7.71
N LEU A 29 -13.49 0.46 6.57
CA LEU A 29 -13.26 1.87 6.29
C LEU A 29 -14.50 2.48 5.65
N ALA A 30 -15.09 3.51 6.24
CA ALA A 30 -16.31 4.17 5.75
C ALA A 30 -17.41 3.17 5.32
N GLY A 31 -17.59 2.10 6.10
CA GLY A 31 -18.56 1.04 5.83
C GLY A 31 -18.14 -0.01 4.79
N VAL A 32 -16.98 0.15 4.16
CA VAL A 32 -16.41 -0.81 3.20
C VAL A 32 -15.48 -1.79 3.92
N THR A 33 -15.57 -3.08 3.60
CA THR A 33 -14.62 -4.08 4.09
C THR A 33 -13.50 -4.30 3.08
N LEU A 34 -12.27 -4.08 3.53
CA LEU A 34 -11.04 -4.28 2.77
C LEU A 34 -10.23 -5.40 3.41
N LEU A 35 -9.47 -6.13 2.62
CA LEU A 35 -8.50 -7.12 3.11
C LEU A 35 -7.10 -6.50 3.10
N ALA A 36 -6.51 -6.33 4.25
CA ALA A 36 -5.11 -5.94 4.37
C ALA A 36 -4.22 -7.18 4.27
N ASP A 37 -3.32 -7.19 3.28
CA ASP A 37 -2.39 -8.29 3.04
C ASP A 37 -1.07 -8.05 3.79
N PRO A 38 -0.47 -9.08 4.40
CA PRO A 38 0.84 -8.97 5.05
C PRO A 38 1.99 -8.48 4.14
N ALA A 39 1.82 -8.54 2.82
CA ALA A 39 2.77 -7.94 1.89
C ALA A 39 2.70 -6.41 1.84
N GLY A 40 1.68 -5.78 2.42
CA GLY A 40 1.53 -4.33 2.52
C GLY A 40 0.59 -3.71 1.47
N ALA A 41 -0.29 -4.48 0.85
CA ALA A 41 -1.32 -4.00 -0.06
C ALA A 41 -2.72 -4.19 0.55
N LEU A 42 -3.70 -3.42 0.08
CA LEU A 42 -5.12 -3.64 0.36
C LEU A 42 -5.78 -4.31 -0.84
N TYR A 43 -6.76 -5.18 -0.58
CA TYR A 43 -7.64 -5.73 -1.59
C TYR A 43 -9.09 -5.43 -1.23
N TRP A 44 -9.86 -4.91 -2.18
CA TRP A 44 -11.29 -4.67 -2.07
C TRP A 44 -12.05 -5.75 -2.86
N PRO A 45 -12.63 -6.76 -2.19
CA PRO A 45 -13.22 -7.91 -2.87
C PRO A 45 -14.40 -7.57 -3.77
N GLU A 46 -15.29 -6.64 -3.33
CA GLU A 46 -16.48 -6.28 -4.09
C GLU A 46 -16.15 -5.61 -5.43
N GLU A 47 -15.10 -4.79 -5.46
CA GLU A 47 -14.64 -4.09 -6.66
C GLU A 47 -13.51 -4.87 -7.38
N ARG A 48 -13.07 -6.00 -6.82
CA ARG A 48 -11.89 -6.74 -7.30
C ARG A 48 -10.70 -5.80 -7.56
N LEU A 49 -10.45 -4.91 -6.61
CA LEU A 49 -9.49 -3.82 -6.69
C LEU A 49 -8.32 -4.09 -5.74
N LEU A 50 -7.10 -4.11 -6.29
CA LEU A 50 -5.86 -4.20 -5.52
C LEU A 50 -5.24 -2.80 -5.41
N ILE A 51 -4.82 -2.40 -4.20
CA ILE A 51 -4.24 -1.09 -3.91
C ILE A 51 -2.88 -1.28 -3.27
N ALA A 52 -1.83 -0.71 -3.87
CA ALA A 52 -0.48 -0.67 -3.31
C ALA A 52 0.05 0.76 -3.38
N ALA A 53 0.69 1.23 -2.31
CA ALA A 53 1.21 2.60 -2.20
C ALA A 53 2.74 2.60 -2.31
N ASP A 54 3.28 3.70 -2.84
CA ASP A 54 4.70 4.03 -2.72
C ASP A 54 5.59 2.87 -3.20
N LEU A 55 5.44 2.50 -4.47
CA LEU A 55 6.22 1.41 -5.08
C LEU A 55 7.71 1.76 -5.19
N HIS A 56 8.01 3.06 -5.39
CA HIS A 56 9.36 3.60 -5.55
C HIS A 56 10.23 2.74 -6.47
N LEU A 57 9.70 2.36 -7.65
CA LEU A 57 10.45 1.67 -8.67
C LEU A 57 11.65 2.53 -9.10
N GLU A 58 12.73 1.90 -9.55
CA GLU A 58 13.94 2.57 -10.02
C GLU A 58 14.65 3.41 -8.94
N LYS A 59 14.48 3.07 -7.65
CA LYS A 59 15.21 3.72 -6.57
C LYS A 59 16.70 3.45 -6.66
N GLY A 60 17.09 2.22 -6.93
CA GLY A 60 18.48 1.83 -7.11
C GLY A 60 19.15 2.63 -8.23
N SER A 61 18.52 2.73 -9.41
CA SER A 61 19.04 3.48 -10.56
C SER A 61 19.08 4.99 -10.30
N SER A 62 18.09 5.54 -9.56
CA SER A 62 18.09 6.93 -9.14
C SER A 62 19.27 7.28 -8.23
N PHE A 63 19.61 6.40 -7.28
CA PHE A 63 20.77 6.58 -6.41
C PHE A 63 22.08 6.40 -7.17
N ALA A 64 22.17 5.41 -8.06
CA ALA A 64 23.35 5.19 -8.91
C ALA A 64 23.65 6.41 -9.80
N ALA A 65 22.64 7.06 -10.37
CA ALA A 65 22.78 8.30 -11.14
C ALA A 65 23.39 9.46 -10.32
N ARG A 66 23.34 9.36 -8.98
CA ARG A 66 23.92 10.32 -8.02
C ARG A 66 25.22 9.80 -7.38
N GLY A 67 25.80 8.71 -7.91
CA GLY A 67 27.03 8.12 -7.40
C GLY A 67 26.88 7.28 -6.14
N VAL A 68 25.66 6.98 -5.70
CA VAL A 68 25.39 6.13 -4.52
C VAL A 68 24.88 4.76 -4.96
N LEU A 69 25.65 3.71 -4.68
CA LEU A 69 25.27 2.36 -5.08
C LEU A 69 24.33 1.73 -4.04
N LEU A 70 23.14 1.37 -4.47
CA LEU A 70 22.21 0.48 -3.77
C LEU A 70 22.16 -0.85 -4.51
N PRO A 71 21.79 -1.97 -3.85
CA PRO A 71 21.55 -3.22 -4.54
C PRO A 71 20.52 -3.05 -5.67
N PRO A 72 20.80 -3.43 -6.93
CA PRO A 72 19.98 -3.08 -8.11
C PRO A 72 18.76 -4.00 -8.28
N TYR A 73 18.13 -4.46 -7.19
CA TYR A 73 17.03 -5.45 -7.23
C TYR A 73 15.72 -4.91 -6.71
N ASP A 74 15.63 -3.62 -6.45
CA ASP A 74 14.45 -2.98 -5.84
C ASP A 74 13.21 -3.09 -6.75
N THR A 75 13.34 -2.76 -8.04
CA THR A 75 12.27 -2.83 -9.03
C THR A 75 11.81 -4.28 -9.22
N ALA A 76 12.71 -5.20 -9.54
CA ALA A 76 12.41 -6.61 -9.72
C ALA A 76 11.76 -7.24 -8.48
N THR A 77 12.24 -6.91 -7.27
CA THR A 77 11.68 -7.38 -6.00
C THR A 77 10.27 -6.85 -5.78
N THR A 78 10.04 -5.57 -6.05
CA THR A 78 8.73 -4.93 -5.89
C THR A 78 7.71 -5.52 -6.88
N LEU A 79 8.07 -5.64 -8.16
CA LEU A 79 7.22 -6.24 -9.19
C LEU A 79 6.92 -7.73 -8.90
N SER A 80 7.89 -8.49 -8.41
CA SER A 80 7.69 -9.89 -8.01
C SER A 80 6.69 -10.04 -6.84
N ARG A 81 6.73 -9.13 -5.84
CA ARG A 81 5.72 -9.10 -4.77
C ARG A 81 4.35 -8.78 -5.31
N LEU A 82 4.24 -7.81 -6.21
CA LEU A 82 2.99 -7.40 -6.83
C LEU A 82 2.42 -8.52 -7.70
N ALA A 83 3.26 -9.22 -8.45
CA ALA A 83 2.88 -10.40 -9.25
C ALA A 83 2.22 -11.49 -8.39
N ARG A 84 2.77 -11.77 -7.20
CA ARG A 84 2.19 -12.75 -6.27
C ARG A 84 0.80 -12.33 -5.77
N LEU A 85 0.60 -11.05 -5.46
CA LEU A 85 -0.70 -10.54 -5.05
C LEU A 85 -1.72 -10.56 -6.20
N ILE A 86 -1.29 -10.21 -7.40
CA ILE A 86 -2.12 -10.27 -8.62
C ILE A 86 -2.53 -11.72 -8.90
N ALA A 87 -1.62 -12.68 -8.79
CA ALA A 87 -1.93 -14.10 -8.94
C ALA A 87 -2.90 -14.60 -7.86
N ARG A 88 -2.75 -14.13 -6.61
CA ARG A 88 -3.58 -14.51 -5.48
C ARG A 88 -5.01 -13.98 -5.58
N TYR A 89 -5.16 -12.69 -5.86
CA TYR A 89 -6.46 -12.01 -5.81
C TYR A 89 -7.16 -11.92 -7.17
N ALA A 90 -6.45 -12.15 -8.28
CA ALA A 90 -6.95 -11.96 -9.66
C ALA A 90 -7.77 -10.67 -9.81
N PRO A 91 -7.19 -9.49 -9.45
CA PRO A 91 -7.92 -8.23 -9.45
C PRO A 91 -8.33 -7.84 -10.87
N ARG A 92 -9.49 -7.16 -10.99
CA ARG A 92 -9.93 -6.50 -12.22
C ARG A 92 -9.18 -5.18 -12.43
N ALA A 93 -8.86 -4.50 -11.32
CA ALA A 93 -8.17 -3.23 -11.35
C ALA A 93 -7.05 -3.18 -10.30
N VAL A 94 -6.01 -2.39 -10.60
CA VAL A 94 -4.90 -2.09 -9.68
C VAL A 94 -4.75 -0.58 -9.57
N ILE A 95 -4.65 -0.07 -8.34
CA ILE A 95 -4.27 1.32 -8.06
C ILE A 95 -2.87 1.31 -7.46
N ALA A 96 -1.94 2.00 -8.13
CA ALA A 96 -0.66 2.41 -7.57
C ALA A 96 -0.84 3.81 -6.98
N LEU A 97 -0.73 3.92 -5.65
CA LEU A 97 -1.19 5.06 -4.87
C LEU A 97 -0.08 6.11 -4.67
N GLY A 98 0.43 6.64 -5.79
CA GLY A 98 1.48 7.65 -5.86
C GLY A 98 2.88 7.14 -5.54
N ASP A 99 3.88 7.95 -5.82
CA ASP A 99 5.31 7.62 -5.69
C ASP A 99 5.62 6.23 -6.28
N SER A 100 5.08 5.98 -7.47
CA SER A 100 5.25 4.72 -8.19
C SER A 100 6.68 4.55 -8.66
N PHE A 101 7.32 5.65 -9.06
CA PHE A 101 8.75 5.74 -9.34
C PHE A 101 9.45 6.61 -8.29
N HIS A 102 10.75 6.39 -8.10
CA HIS A 102 11.51 7.14 -7.10
C HIS A 102 11.80 8.58 -7.53
N ASP A 103 11.77 8.86 -8.81
CA ASP A 103 11.82 10.19 -9.42
C ASP A 103 11.23 10.15 -10.83
N GLY A 104 10.97 11.34 -11.42
CA GLY A 104 10.38 11.47 -12.75
C GLY A 104 11.20 10.86 -13.90
N GLY A 105 12.50 10.60 -13.71
CA GLY A 105 13.35 9.90 -14.68
C GLY A 105 13.32 8.37 -14.56
N GLY A 106 12.65 7.84 -13.54
CA GLY A 106 12.54 6.40 -13.27
C GLY A 106 12.05 5.59 -14.49
N PRO A 107 10.92 5.97 -15.12
CA PRO A 107 10.42 5.26 -16.30
C PRO A 107 11.44 5.11 -17.43
N ALA A 108 12.22 6.15 -17.71
CA ALA A 108 13.22 6.12 -18.76
C ALA A 108 14.45 5.24 -18.42
N ARG A 109 14.74 5.06 -17.13
CA ARG A 109 15.85 4.22 -16.65
C ARG A 109 15.48 2.74 -16.49
N MET A 110 14.18 2.43 -16.47
CA MET A 110 13.69 1.08 -16.27
C MET A 110 14.20 0.13 -17.37
N GLY A 111 14.89 -0.93 -16.96
CA GLY A 111 15.40 -1.95 -17.88
C GLY A 111 14.29 -2.74 -18.58
N ASP A 112 14.60 -3.30 -19.75
CA ASP A 112 13.62 -3.99 -20.61
C ASP A 112 12.90 -5.15 -19.90
N VAL A 113 13.59 -5.90 -19.07
CA VAL A 113 13.01 -7.04 -18.31
C VAL A 113 11.97 -6.58 -17.30
N ASP A 114 12.27 -5.52 -16.55
CA ASP A 114 11.34 -4.96 -15.56
C ASP A 114 10.17 -4.27 -16.25
N ARG A 115 10.42 -3.57 -17.36
CA ARG A 115 9.37 -2.97 -18.21
C ARG A 115 8.42 -4.03 -18.78
N ALA A 116 8.95 -5.11 -19.33
CA ALA A 116 8.15 -6.21 -19.84
C ALA A 116 7.34 -6.90 -18.72
N THR A 117 7.93 -7.02 -17.53
CA THR A 117 7.24 -7.54 -16.35
C THR A 117 6.09 -6.63 -15.93
N LEU A 118 6.30 -5.32 -15.84
CA LEU A 118 5.26 -4.35 -15.52
C LEU A 118 4.12 -4.40 -16.54
N GLN A 119 4.43 -4.41 -17.84
CA GLN A 119 3.44 -4.55 -18.90
C GLN A 119 2.65 -5.86 -18.81
N ALA A 120 3.33 -6.97 -18.44
CA ALA A 120 2.65 -8.26 -18.22
C ALA A 120 1.69 -8.19 -17.03
N LEU A 121 2.03 -7.49 -15.96
CA LEU A 121 1.15 -7.28 -14.81
C LEU A 121 -0.06 -6.41 -15.13
N GLN A 122 0.04 -5.51 -16.09
CA GLN A 122 -1.07 -4.66 -16.53
C GLN A 122 -2.04 -5.37 -17.48
N ARG A 123 -1.62 -6.43 -18.20
CA ARG A 123 -2.45 -7.10 -19.19
C ARG A 123 -3.76 -7.64 -18.62
N GLY A 124 -4.88 -7.31 -19.27
CA GLY A 124 -6.20 -7.81 -18.93
C GLY A 124 -6.82 -7.22 -17.66
N ARG A 125 -6.31 -6.08 -17.19
CA ARG A 125 -6.86 -5.33 -16.04
C ARG A 125 -6.69 -3.85 -16.21
N ASP A 126 -7.56 -3.09 -15.55
CA ASP A 126 -7.41 -1.66 -15.42
C ASP A 126 -6.22 -1.35 -14.49
N TRP A 127 -5.40 -0.40 -14.87
CA TRP A 127 -4.27 0.04 -14.06
C TRP A 127 -4.29 1.54 -13.92
N ILE A 128 -4.33 2.04 -12.69
CA ILE A 128 -4.43 3.45 -12.38
C ILE A 128 -3.21 3.87 -11.56
N TRP A 129 -2.50 4.85 -12.09
CA TRP A 129 -1.42 5.54 -11.41
C TRP A 129 -1.97 6.80 -10.76
N ILE A 130 -1.90 6.90 -9.44
CA ILE A 130 -2.15 8.16 -8.74
C ILE A 130 -0.85 8.94 -8.73
N ALA A 131 -0.92 10.24 -9.04
CA ALA A 131 0.24 11.12 -9.03
C ALA A 131 0.86 11.20 -7.61
N GLY A 132 2.18 11.05 -7.54
CA GLY A 132 2.97 11.21 -6.33
C GLY A 132 3.77 12.51 -6.32
N ASN A 133 4.51 12.78 -5.26
CA ASN A 133 5.41 13.93 -5.24
C ASN A 133 6.79 13.62 -5.84
N HIS A 134 7.15 12.34 -5.95
CA HIS A 134 8.36 11.89 -6.64
C HIS A 134 8.14 11.72 -8.15
N ASP A 135 6.91 11.47 -8.57
CA ASP A 135 6.50 11.24 -9.95
C ASP A 135 5.18 11.98 -10.28
N PRO A 136 5.17 13.33 -10.20
CA PRO A 136 3.95 14.12 -10.39
C PRO A 136 3.43 14.07 -11.83
N ASP A 137 4.32 13.86 -12.80
CA ASP A 137 3.97 13.81 -14.21
C ASP A 137 3.83 12.37 -14.70
N PRO A 138 2.74 12.06 -15.42
CA PRO A 138 2.53 10.73 -15.94
C PRO A 138 3.56 10.34 -17.01
N ALA A 139 4.26 9.24 -16.79
CA ALA A 139 5.09 8.64 -17.82
C ALA A 139 4.20 7.88 -18.80
N ARG A 140 3.93 8.45 -19.96
CA ARG A 140 2.98 7.92 -20.95
C ARG A 140 3.36 6.58 -21.56
N ASP A 141 4.62 6.21 -21.48
CA ASP A 141 5.18 4.99 -22.07
C ASP A 141 5.10 3.75 -21.15
N ILE A 142 4.58 3.89 -19.91
CA ILE A 142 4.44 2.77 -18.97
C ILE A 142 3.06 2.12 -18.98
N GLY A 143 2.12 2.61 -19.79
CA GLY A 143 0.74 2.12 -19.84
C GLY A 143 -0.10 2.50 -18.61
N GLY A 144 -1.39 2.14 -18.65
CA GLY A 144 -2.34 2.48 -17.59
C GLY A 144 -2.94 3.88 -17.73
N GLY A 145 -3.87 4.22 -16.84
CA GLY A 145 -4.47 5.54 -16.68
C GLY A 145 -3.82 6.31 -15.55
N PHE A 146 -3.91 7.64 -15.59
CA PHE A 146 -3.32 8.54 -14.58
C PHE A 146 -4.40 9.43 -13.98
N ALA A 147 -4.29 9.69 -12.66
CA ALA A 147 -5.18 10.59 -11.95
C ALA A 147 -4.45 11.18 -10.73
N ASP A 148 -4.81 12.41 -10.34
CA ASP A 148 -4.33 12.99 -9.09
C ASP A 148 -5.04 12.37 -7.89
N ARG A 149 -6.30 12.01 -8.09
CA ARG A 149 -7.19 11.43 -7.09
C ARG A 149 -8.26 10.60 -7.80
N LEU A 150 -8.69 9.51 -7.18
CA LEU A 150 -9.77 8.66 -7.71
C LEU A 150 -10.80 8.40 -6.61
N ALA A 151 -12.08 8.52 -6.95
CA ALA A 151 -13.19 8.13 -6.08
C ALA A 151 -13.85 6.86 -6.62
N VAL A 152 -14.08 5.88 -5.74
CA VAL A 152 -14.84 4.67 -6.04
C VAL A 152 -15.79 4.41 -4.87
N GLY A 153 -17.09 4.50 -5.11
CA GLY A 153 -18.09 4.38 -4.05
C GLY A 153 -17.89 5.43 -2.94
N SER A 154 -17.78 4.98 -1.70
CA SER A 154 -17.52 5.85 -0.54
C SER A 154 -16.03 6.05 -0.26
N LEU A 155 -15.13 5.48 -1.06
CA LEU A 155 -13.69 5.57 -0.85
C LEU A 155 -13.04 6.53 -1.84
N THR A 156 -12.05 7.25 -1.37
CA THR A 156 -11.21 8.15 -2.16
C THR A 156 -9.75 7.73 -2.04
N PHE A 157 -9.08 7.60 -3.17
CA PHE A 157 -7.68 7.20 -3.31
C PHE A 157 -6.85 8.41 -3.69
N CYS A 158 -5.81 8.72 -2.92
CA CYS A 158 -4.89 9.81 -3.17
C CYS A 158 -3.49 9.46 -2.64
N HIS A 159 -2.46 10.15 -3.13
CA HIS A 159 -1.12 9.94 -2.60
C HIS A 159 -0.96 10.57 -1.22
N ARG A 160 -1.18 11.87 -1.12
CA ARG A 160 -1.07 12.61 0.16
C ARG A 160 -2.39 12.60 0.91
N PRO A 161 -2.38 12.21 2.19
CA PRO A 161 -3.57 12.29 3.02
C PRO A 161 -4.00 13.75 3.21
N SER A 162 -5.30 14.01 3.14
CA SER A 162 -5.89 15.32 3.39
C SER A 162 -6.16 15.55 4.89
N GLU A 163 -6.36 16.79 5.31
CA GLU A 163 -6.64 17.10 6.71
C GLU A 163 -7.97 16.48 7.19
N ARG A 164 -8.98 16.40 6.33
CA ARG A 164 -10.35 15.92 6.65
C ARG A 164 -10.81 14.82 5.70
N GLY A 165 -10.01 13.78 5.54
CA GLY A 165 -10.28 12.69 4.58
C GLY A 165 -11.14 11.58 5.17
N GLU A 166 -12.48 11.71 5.14
CA GLU A 166 -13.36 10.58 5.42
C GLU A 166 -13.45 9.67 4.19
N GLY A 167 -13.36 8.33 4.40
CA GLY A 167 -13.29 7.37 3.32
C GLY A 167 -11.97 7.40 2.54
N GLU A 168 -10.92 8.07 3.06
CA GLU A 168 -9.67 8.27 2.36
C GLU A 168 -8.69 7.12 2.57
N ILE A 169 -8.09 6.66 1.48
CA ILE A 169 -6.96 5.73 1.46
C ILE A 169 -5.77 6.46 0.83
N ALA A 170 -4.68 6.60 1.59
CA ALA A 170 -3.51 7.37 1.19
C ALA A 170 -2.20 6.60 1.41
N GLY A 171 -1.13 7.04 0.71
CA GLY A 171 0.25 6.60 0.90
C GLY A 171 1.11 7.68 1.59
N HIS A 172 2.26 7.99 0.98
CA HIS A 172 3.16 9.09 1.27
C HIS A 172 3.92 9.03 2.60
N LEU A 173 3.27 8.75 3.71
CA LEU A 173 3.89 8.80 5.04
C LEU A 173 4.59 7.50 5.44
N HIS A 174 4.40 6.42 4.70
CA HIS A 174 5.05 5.13 4.93
C HIS A 174 5.03 4.68 6.39
N PRO A 175 3.88 4.49 7.05
CA PRO A 175 3.83 4.29 8.49
C PRO A 175 4.63 3.06 8.94
N LEU A 176 5.44 3.28 9.99
CA LEU A 176 6.21 2.28 10.73
C LEU A 176 5.77 2.26 12.19
N ALA A 177 5.46 1.10 12.74
CA ALA A 177 5.21 0.96 14.17
C ALA A 177 6.42 0.32 14.86
N CYS A 178 6.78 0.86 16.02
CA CYS A 178 7.78 0.30 16.91
C CYS A 178 7.08 -0.23 18.16
N ILE A 179 7.33 -1.48 18.53
CA ILE A 179 6.76 -2.13 19.72
C ILE A 179 7.85 -2.79 20.57
N ALA A 180 7.65 -2.82 21.88
CA ALA A 180 8.49 -3.63 22.77
C ALA A 180 8.06 -5.10 22.70
N ARG A 181 9.00 -6.00 22.44
CA ARG A 181 8.78 -7.45 22.49
C ARG A 181 9.97 -8.15 23.13
N ARG A 182 9.75 -8.84 24.24
CA ARG A 182 10.79 -9.58 24.97
C ARG A 182 12.04 -8.73 25.25
N GLY A 183 11.85 -7.50 25.75
CA GLY A 183 12.93 -6.57 26.07
C GLY A 183 13.65 -5.93 24.87
N ARG A 184 13.15 -6.13 23.64
CA ARG A 184 13.72 -5.54 22.41
C ARG A 184 12.70 -4.68 21.70
N ALA A 185 13.14 -3.58 21.08
CA ALA A 185 12.31 -2.81 20.15
C ALA A 185 12.23 -3.52 18.79
N VAL A 186 11.03 -3.73 18.31
CA VAL A 186 10.75 -4.31 16.99
C VAL A 186 10.03 -3.30 16.14
N ARG A 187 10.64 -2.87 15.04
CA ARG A 187 10.07 -1.91 14.08
C ARG A 187 9.55 -2.67 12.85
N ARG A 188 8.31 -2.36 12.43
CA ARG A 188 7.66 -2.97 11.27
C ARG A 188 6.85 -1.93 10.49
N ARG A 189 6.80 -2.06 9.16
CA ARG A 189 5.81 -1.36 8.33
C ARG A 189 4.42 -1.72 8.81
N CYS A 190 3.47 -0.81 8.71
CA CYS A 190 2.10 -1.05 9.14
C CYS A 190 1.11 -0.24 8.32
N PHE A 191 -0.14 -0.69 8.27
CA PHE A 191 -1.25 0.19 7.93
C PHE A 191 -1.63 0.98 9.18
N ALA A 192 -1.94 2.27 9.04
CA ALA A 192 -2.52 3.09 10.10
C ALA A 192 -3.98 3.37 9.75
N CYS A 193 -4.93 2.98 10.61
CA CYS A 193 -6.37 3.08 10.30
C CYS A 193 -7.19 3.35 11.57
N ASP A 194 -8.20 4.25 11.45
CA ASP A 194 -9.17 4.57 12.50
C ASP A 194 -10.63 4.19 12.12
N GLY A 195 -10.81 3.52 10.99
CA GLY A 195 -12.12 3.18 10.44
C GLY A 195 -12.74 4.29 9.58
N ARG A 196 -12.18 5.50 9.60
CA ARG A 196 -12.57 6.64 8.75
C ARG A 196 -11.60 6.87 7.60
N ARG A 197 -10.30 6.67 7.86
CA ARG A 197 -9.22 6.73 6.86
C ARG A 197 -8.19 5.64 7.09
N ALA A 198 -7.39 5.37 6.05
CA ALA A 198 -6.23 4.50 6.14
C ALA A 198 -5.03 5.12 5.45
N VAL A 199 -3.85 5.00 6.07
CA VAL A 199 -2.56 5.30 5.45
C VAL A 199 -1.83 3.98 5.28
N LEU A 200 -1.41 3.70 4.04
CA LEU A 200 -0.77 2.45 3.67
C LEU A 200 0.74 2.50 3.93
N PRO A 201 1.34 1.35 4.26
CA PRO A 201 2.80 1.23 4.26
C PRO A 201 3.34 1.35 2.85
N ALA A 202 4.55 1.85 2.69
CA ALA A 202 5.23 1.78 1.41
C ALA A 202 5.41 0.32 0.99
N PHE A 203 5.00 0.00 -0.23
CA PHE A 203 5.09 -1.34 -0.80
C PHE A 203 6.50 -1.65 -1.33
N GLY A 204 7.19 -0.63 -1.82
CA GLY A 204 8.52 -0.73 -2.41
C GLY A 204 9.58 -1.42 -1.54
N ALA A 205 10.54 -2.09 -2.16
CA ALA A 205 11.52 -2.94 -1.47
C ALA A 205 12.41 -2.15 -0.50
N PHE A 206 12.90 -0.97 -0.90
CA PHE A 206 13.83 -0.13 -0.11
C PHE A 206 13.20 1.14 0.46
N ALA A 207 11.89 1.18 0.61
CA ALA A 207 11.24 2.33 1.21
C ALA A 207 11.47 2.35 2.73
N GLY A 208 11.84 3.52 3.24
CA GLY A 208 11.82 3.85 4.65
C GLY A 208 10.42 4.15 5.15
N GLY A 209 10.28 4.93 6.22
CA GLY A 209 8.97 5.39 6.69
C GLY A 209 9.06 6.16 8.01
N LEU A 210 7.93 6.78 8.40
CA LEU A 210 7.78 7.53 9.63
C LEU A 210 7.21 6.66 10.74
N ASN A 211 7.69 6.88 11.96
CA ASN A 211 7.06 6.25 13.13
C ASN A 211 5.60 6.70 13.25
N VAL A 212 4.69 5.78 13.57
CA VAL A 212 3.27 6.09 13.80
C VAL A 212 3.04 7.11 14.93
N ARG A 213 4.05 7.36 15.75
CA ARG A 213 4.08 8.40 16.79
C ARG A 213 4.54 9.76 16.26
N ASP A 214 4.99 9.83 15.02
CA ASP A 214 5.38 11.09 14.39
C ASP A 214 4.17 12.03 14.26
N ARG A 215 4.40 13.33 14.45
CA ARG A 215 3.37 14.36 14.39
C ARG A 215 2.61 14.36 13.07
N ALA A 216 3.29 14.10 11.95
CA ALA A 216 2.67 14.07 10.63
C ALA A 216 1.60 12.97 10.52
N ILE A 217 1.78 11.83 11.19
CA ILE A 217 0.78 10.75 11.22
C ILE A 217 -0.27 11.01 12.30
N VAL A 218 0.15 11.36 13.52
CA VAL A 218 -0.76 11.57 14.66
C VAL A 218 -1.81 12.65 14.37
N SER A 219 -1.42 13.74 13.68
CA SER A 219 -2.33 14.84 13.34
C SER A 219 -3.48 14.43 12.41
N LEU A 220 -3.28 13.41 11.57
CA LEU A 220 -4.30 12.91 10.64
C LEU A 220 -5.45 12.19 11.37
N PHE A 221 -5.18 11.58 12.52
CA PHE A 221 -6.10 10.72 13.25
C PHE A 221 -6.69 11.36 14.52
N GLY A 222 -6.42 12.65 14.75
CA GLY A 222 -6.86 13.31 15.97
C GLY A 222 -6.33 12.62 17.22
N ALA A 223 -5.04 12.77 17.51
CA ALA A 223 -4.29 12.07 18.54
C ALA A 223 -3.99 10.58 18.18
N LEU A 224 -3.83 9.71 19.17
CA LEU A 224 -3.45 8.30 19.00
C LEU A 224 -4.66 7.35 18.93
N SER A 225 -5.78 7.82 18.38
CA SER A 225 -7.05 7.10 18.31
C SER A 225 -7.19 6.18 17.10
N PHE A 226 -6.08 5.62 16.62
CA PHE A 226 -6.03 4.70 15.49
C PHE A 226 -5.29 3.40 15.85
N THR A 227 -5.42 2.41 15.00
CA THR A 227 -4.74 1.12 15.11
C THR A 227 -3.65 1.02 14.04
N ALA A 228 -2.46 0.61 14.46
CA ALA A 228 -1.39 0.20 13.58
C ALA A 228 -1.49 -1.32 13.33
N TYR A 229 -1.62 -1.73 12.06
CA TYR A 229 -1.64 -3.13 11.65
C TYR A 229 -0.26 -3.49 11.10
N LEU A 230 0.59 -4.05 11.96
CA LEU A 230 2.00 -4.33 11.67
C LEU A 230 2.13 -5.52 10.73
N LEU A 231 2.95 -5.36 9.70
CA LEU A 231 3.27 -6.44 8.76
C LEU A 231 4.19 -7.47 9.44
N GLY A 232 3.69 -8.68 9.63
CA GLY A 232 4.45 -9.82 10.11
C GLY A 232 4.65 -10.88 9.04
N THR A 233 5.33 -11.97 9.39
CA THR A 233 5.45 -13.12 8.49
C THR A 233 4.10 -13.84 8.41
N GLY A 234 3.45 -13.75 7.25
CA GLY A 234 2.20 -14.43 6.94
C GLY A 234 0.96 -13.92 7.68
N ARG A 235 1.04 -12.83 8.45
CA ARG A 235 -0.12 -12.23 9.14
C ARG A 235 0.12 -10.80 9.56
N LEU A 236 -0.97 -10.10 9.90
CA LEU A 236 -0.94 -8.78 10.51
C LEU A 236 -1.14 -8.85 12.03
N TYR A 237 -0.58 -7.85 12.72
CA TYR A 237 -0.76 -7.68 14.17
C TYR A 237 -1.38 -6.31 14.43
N ALA A 238 -2.62 -6.29 14.91
CA ALA A 238 -3.30 -5.06 15.30
C ALA A 238 -2.76 -4.57 16.67
N VAL A 239 -2.23 -3.36 16.69
CA VAL A 239 -1.70 -2.72 17.90
C VAL A 239 -2.24 -1.29 17.98
N PRO A 240 -2.92 -0.88 19.07
CA PRO A 240 -3.32 0.50 19.27
C PRO A 240 -2.10 1.43 19.18
N ALA A 241 -2.20 2.54 18.45
CA ALA A 241 -1.10 3.48 18.27
C ALA A 241 -0.53 3.99 19.59
N ALA A 242 -1.38 4.14 20.62
CA ALA A 242 -0.96 4.53 21.98
C ALA A 242 0.01 3.53 22.64
N ARG A 243 0.06 2.28 22.21
CA ARG A 243 0.97 1.24 22.68
C ARG A 243 2.26 1.12 21.87
N CYS A 244 2.36 1.86 20.78
CA CYS A 244 3.58 1.93 19.99
C CYS A 244 4.60 2.84 20.68
N LEU A 245 5.88 2.51 20.55
CA LEU A 245 6.98 3.32 21.05
C LEU A 245 7.27 4.46 20.07
N ALA A 246 7.64 5.62 20.58
CA ALA A 246 8.30 6.67 19.82
C ALA A 246 9.74 6.26 19.47
N ASP A 247 10.39 6.99 18.54
CA ASP A 247 11.81 6.82 18.21
C ASP A 247 12.69 7.33 19.35
#